data_f1ad61abb65b52df509e567700642b99
#
_entry.id   f1ad61abb65b52df509e567700642b99
#
_cell.length_a   1.000
_cell.length_b   1.000
_cell.length_c   1.000
_cell.angle_alpha   90.00
_cell.angle_beta   90.00
_cell.angle_gamma   90.00
#
_symmetry.space_group_name_H-M   'P 1'
#
loop_
_entity.id
_entity.type
_entity.pdbx_description
1 polymer ?
#
loop_
_entity_poly.entity_id
_entity_poly.type
_entity_poly.pdbx_seq_one_letter_code
_entity_poly.pdbx_strand_id
1 'polypeptide(L)'
;MKILFAHGLEGSPNGSKPTWMKESLGWEIICPEMSNNGWTIADQTEVIAEAIAEYEDVDIIMGSSYGGLAIANASGRFAERNLRLVLLAPAFGLAENFRSIVGAQGLIEWENTGSRAYFHHGFGHEVEFGWDFITSADEMSWPTLHHRTIILHGRQDDIVPIESSRKVSESNELVQLIEVEDGHRLADSLYFIPVAVQRILSH
;
A
#
# COMPACT_ATOMS: atom_id res chain seq x y z
N MET A 1 15.56 -4.07 -14.11
CA MET A 1 14.96 -3.06 -13.20
C MET A 1 14.77 -3.71 -11.85
N LYS A 2 15.15 -3.04 -10.79
CA LYS A 2 15.08 -3.52 -9.40
C LYS A 2 14.00 -2.76 -8.64
N ILE A 3 13.03 -3.48 -8.11
CA ILE A 3 11.82 -2.92 -7.47
C ILE A 3 11.76 -3.38 -6.02
N LEU A 4 11.62 -2.46 -5.07
CA LEU A 4 11.16 -2.78 -3.72
C LEU A 4 9.63 -2.77 -3.74
N PHE A 5 9.00 -3.90 -3.42
CA PHE A 5 7.55 -4.06 -3.49
C PHE A 5 6.93 -4.39 -2.14
N ALA A 6 5.96 -3.60 -1.69
CA ALA A 6 5.14 -3.85 -0.52
C ALA A 6 3.79 -4.44 -0.92
N HIS A 7 3.51 -5.67 -0.49
CA HIS A 7 2.21 -6.30 -0.75
C HIS A 7 1.09 -5.74 0.15
N GLY A 8 -0.17 -5.94 -0.25
CA GLY A 8 -1.33 -5.53 0.55
C GLY A 8 -1.53 -6.40 1.79
N LEU A 9 -2.52 -6.02 2.61
CA LEU A 9 -2.82 -6.67 3.90
C LEU A 9 -2.98 -8.19 3.76
N GLU A 10 -3.71 -8.65 2.75
CA GLU A 10 -3.96 -10.08 2.46
C GLU A 10 -2.97 -10.68 1.46
N GLY A 11 -1.89 -9.97 1.16
CA GLY A 11 -0.88 -10.40 0.20
C GLY A 11 0.22 -11.24 0.83
N SER A 12 1.20 -11.57 -0.01
CA SER A 12 2.45 -12.20 0.39
C SER A 12 3.57 -11.84 -0.57
N PRO A 13 4.84 -12.09 -0.23
CA PRO A 13 5.98 -11.89 -1.14
C PRO A 13 5.90 -12.66 -2.46
N ASN A 14 5.12 -13.75 -2.47
CA ASN A 14 4.86 -14.59 -3.66
C ASN A 14 3.45 -14.38 -4.23
N GLY A 15 2.80 -13.28 -3.90
CA GLY A 15 1.48 -12.93 -4.42
C GLY A 15 1.47 -12.69 -5.93
N SER A 16 0.27 -12.51 -6.49
CA SER A 16 0.08 -12.41 -7.95
C SER A 16 0.86 -11.27 -8.61
N LYS A 17 0.86 -10.07 -8.00
CA LYS A 17 1.55 -8.90 -8.58
C LYS A 17 3.08 -9.05 -8.63
N PRO A 18 3.79 -9.35 -7.52
CA PRO A 18 5.23 -9.55 -7.58
C PRO A 18 5.62 -10.73 -8.49
N THR A 19 4.85 -11.82 -8.50
CA THR A 19 5.08 -12.95 -9.41
C THR A 19 4.93 -12.54 -10.88
N TRP A 20 3.82 -11.85 -11.21
CA TRP A 20 3.59 -11.37 -12.57
C TRP A 20 4.69 -10.42 -13.06
N MET A 21 5.17 -9.50 -12.21
CA MET A 21 6.26 -8.59 -12.58
C MET A 21 7.58 -9.32 -12.82
N LYS A 22 7.89 -10.35 -12.01
CA LYS A 22 9.07 -11.20 -12.22
C LYS A 22 8.98 -11.98 -13.54
N GLU A 23 7.85 -12.66 -13.79
CA GLU A 23 7.69 -13.58 -14.90
C GLU A 23 7.42 -12.87 -16.22
N SER A 24 6.57 -11.83 -16.22
CA SER A 24 6.14 -11.16 -17.46
C SER A 24 7.04 -10.00 -17.85
N LEU A 25 7.68 -9.32 -16.90
CA LEU A 25 8.51 -8.14 -17.15
C LEU A 25 10.00 -8.38 -16.93
N GLY A 26 10.38 -9.52 -16.33
CA GLY A 26 11.77 -9.85 -16.04
C GLY A 26 12.39 -8.91 -14.98
N TRP A 27 11.57 -8.30 -14.11
CA TRP A 27 12.07 -7.40 -13.08
C TRP A 27 12.57 -8.15 -11.85
N GLU A 28 13.61 -7.63 -11.22
CA GLU A 28 14.07 -8.07 -9.92
C GLU A 28 13.16 -7.45 -8.85
N ILE A 29 12.46 -8.29 -8.09
CA ILE A 29 11.52 -7.84 -7.07
C ILE A 29 12.02 -8.23 -5.69
N ILE A 30 12.34 -7.24 -4.88
CA ILE A 30 12.54 -7.37 -3.44
C ILE A 30 11.18 -7.15 -2.80
N CYS A 31 10.66 -8.15 -2.12
CA CYS A 31 9.34 -8.09 -1.50
C CYS A 31 9.46 -8.64 -0.07
N PRO A 32 9.60 -7.78 0.94
CA PRO A 32 9.66 -8.22 2.33
C PRO A 32 8.31 -8.81 2.77
N GLU A 33 8.35 -9.68 3.79
CA GLU A 33 7.13 -10.10 4.47
C GLU A 33 6.64 -8.97 5.35
N MET A 34 5.51 -8.37 4.98
CA MET A 34 5.01 -7.15 5.61
C MET A 34 4.56 -7.35 7.06
N SER A 35 4.14 -8.56 7.43
CA SER A 35 3.64 -8.88 8.78
C SER A 35 4.73 -9.21 9.80
N ASN A 36 6.02 -9.13 9.45
CA ASN A 36 7.12 -9.51 10.33
C ASN A 36 7.13 -8.79 11.69
N ASN A 37 6.75 -7.51 11.72
CA ASN A 37 6.74 -6.71 12.94
C ASN A 37 5.34 -6.59 13.56
N GLY A 38 4.29 -7.01 12.85
CA GLY A 38 2.90 -6.91 13.27
C GLY A 38 1.95 -6.48 12.16
N TRP A 39 0.72 -6.15 12.56
CA TRP A 39 -0.37 -5.87 11.63
C TRP A 39 -0.74 -4.39 11.53
N THR A 40 -0.24 -3.54 12.43
CA THR A 40 -0.55 -2.11 12.37
C THR A 40 0.12 -1.44 11.16
N ILE A 41 -0.43 -0.32 10.72
CA ILE A 41 0.22 0.43 9.64
C ILE A 41 1.59 0.98 10.08
N ALA A 42 1.79 1.21 11.38
CA ALA A 42 3.09 1.59 11.93
C ALA A 42 4.11 0.45 11.79
N ASP A 43 3.73 -0.80 12.14
CA ASP A 43 4.59 -1.98 12.01
C ASP A 43 5.03 -2.18 10.56
N GLN A 44 4.08 -2.12 9.62
CA GLN A 44 4.39 -2.33 8.20
C GLN A 44 5.16 -1.15 7.58
N THR A 45 4.95 0.06 8.08
CA THR A 45 5.78 1.22 7.72
C THR A 45 7.22 1.01 8.16
N GLU A 46 7.46 0.42 9.33
CA GLU A 46 8.82 0.12 9.81
C GLU A 46 9.52 -0.90 8.93
N VAL A 47 8.85 -2.01 8.57
CA VAL A 47 9.39 -3.01 7.62
C VAL A 47 9.85 -2.35 6.31
N ILE A 48 9.05 -1.42 5.77
CA ILE A 48 9.42 -0.73 4.54
C ILE A 48 10.51 0.31 4.76
N ALA A 49 10.54 1.01 5.88
CA ALA A 49 11.61 1.96 6.19
C ALA A 49 12.97 1.25 6.31
N GLU A 50 13.02 0.10 6.97
CA GLU A 50 14.21 -0.75 7.05
C GLU A 50 14.65 -1.21 5.65
N ALA A 51 13.71 -1.67 4.82
CA ALA A 51 14.01 -2.11 3.46
C ALA A 51 14.51 -0.95 2.57
N ILE A 52 13.94 0.26 2.68
CA ILE A 52 14.43 1.44 1.95
C ILE A 52 15.85 1.79 2.38
N ALA A 53 16.18 1.64 3.66
CA ALA A 53 17.52 1.90 4.16
C ALA A 53 18.53 0.84 3.71
N GLU A 54 18.13 -0.43 3.63
CA GLU A 54 18.97 -1.55 3.22
C GLU A 54 19.26 -1.56 1.70
N TYR A 55 18.22 -1.31 0.89
CA TYR A 55 18.30 -1.42 -0.58
C TYR A 55 18.39 -0.04 -1.24
N GLU A 56 19.58 0.57 -1.22
CA GLU A 56 19.78 1.91 -1.80
C GLU A 56 19.75 1.94 -3.33
N ASP A 57 19.93 0.81 -3.98
CA ASP A 57 20.05 0.65 -5.45
C ASP A 57 18.74 0.27 -6.15
N VAL A 58 17.59 0.39 -5.47
CA VAL A 58 16.29 0.16 -6.13
C VAL A 58 15.93 1.29 -7.09
N ASP A 59 15.42 0.92 -8.26
CA ASP A 59 14.97 1.88 -9.27
C ASP A 59 13.63 2.53 -8.88
N ILE A 60 12.73 1.71 -8.33
CA ILE A 60 11.34 2.08 -7.98
C ILE A 60 10.95 1.43 -6.65
N ILE A 61 10.20 2.17 -5.86
CA ILE A 61 9.51 1.65 -4.67
C ILE A 61 8.03 1.58 -5.00
N MET A 62 7.46 0.37 -4.96
CA MET A 62 6.09 0.11 -5.39
C MET A 62 5.32 -0.62 -4.29
N GLY A 63 4.04 -0.27 -4.10
CA GLY A 63 3.20 -0.97 -3.15
C GLY A 63 1.74 -1.02 -3.52
N SER A 64 1.06 -2.05 -3.05
CA SER A 64 -0.35 -2.28 -3.33
C SER A 64 -1.19 -2.15 -2.06
N SER A 65 -2.29 -1.40 -2.14
CA SER A 65 -3.27 -1.28 -1.05
C SER A 65 -2.62 -0.84 0.26
N TYR A 66 -2.69 -1.65 1.29
CA TYR A 66 -2.05 -1.43 2.60
C TYR A 66 -0.53 -1.21 2.48
N GLY A 67 0.16 -2.02 1.64
CA GLY A 67 1.58 -1.82 1.34
C GLY A 67 1.86 -0.49 0.63
N GLY A 68 0.93 0.01 -0.19
CA GLY A 68 1.00 1.34 -0.79
C GLY A 68 0.95 2.45 0.26
N LEU A 69 0.09 2.31 1.28
CA LEU A 69 0.02 3.23 2.42
C LEU A 69 1.30 3.16 3.28
N ALA A 70 1.83 1.94 3.52
CA ALA A 70 3.08 1.77 4.26
C ALA A 70 4.26 2.47 3.57
N ILE A 71 4.37 2.34 2.23
CA ILE A 71 5.38 3.06 1.44
C ILE A 71 5.20 4.57 1.54
N ALA A 72 3.98 5.07 1.41
CA ALA A 72 3.69 6.49 1.51
C ALA A 72 4.16 7.08 2.85
N ASN A 73 3.91 6.36 3.95
CA ASN A 73 4.40 6.75 5.28
C ASN A 73 5.92 6.61 5.42
N ALA A 74 6.49 5.47 5.04
CA ALA A 74 7.92 5.20 5.19
C ALA A 74 8.79 6.17 4.37
N SER A 75 8.36 6.51 3.15
CA SER A 75 9.11 7.40 2.25
C SER A 75 9.32 8.80 2.83
N GLY A 76 8.42 9.27 3.68
CA GLY A 76 8.55 10.57 4.35
C GLY A 76 9.78 10.67 5.26
N ARG A 77 10.30 9.54 5.76
CA ARG A 77 11.54 9.49 6.58
C ARG A 77 12.80 9.69 5.73
N PHE A 78 12.68 9.64 4.41
CA PHE A 78 13.77 9.76 3.43
C PHE A 78 13.56 10.95 2.48
N ALA A 79 12.96 12.03 2.98
CA ALA A 79 12.60 13.20 2.16
C ALA A 79 13.78 13.81 1.39
N GLU A 80 15.01 13.66 1.89
CA GLU A 80 16.25 14.12 1.26
C GLU A 80 16.72 13.23 0.09
N ARG A 81 16.15 12.02 -0.05
CA ARG A 81 16.48 11.10 -1.16
C ARG A 81 15.55 11.37 -2.34
N ASN A 82 16.02 11.09 -3.55
CA ASN A 82 15.19 11.17 -4.75
C ASN A 82 14.52 9.81 -5.03
N LEU A 83 13.54 9.45 -4.20
CA LEU A 83 12.78 8.20 -4.39
C LEU A 83 11.72 8.38 -5.50
N ARG A 84 11.35 7.27 -6.13
CA ARG A 84 10.28 7.19 -7.14
C ARG A 84 9.25 6.18 -6.69
N LEU A 85 8.01 6.63 -6.49
CA LEU A 85 6.96 5.80 -5.91
C LEU A 85 5.89 5.44 -6.95
N VAL A 86 5.50 4.17 -7.00
CA VAL A 86 4.34 3.72 -7.76
C VAL A 86 3.38 3.02 -6.81
N LEU A 87 2.21 3.60 -6.57
CA LEU A 87 1.23 3.13 -5.62
C LEU A 87 0.01 2.55 -6.36
N LEU A 88 -0.33 1.31 -6.05
CA LEU A 88 -1.40 0.54 -6.69
C LEU A 88 -2.60 0.48 -5.74
N ALA A 89 -3.65 1.25 -6.02
CA ALA A 89 -4.85 1.38 -5.17
C ALA A 89 -4.49 1.55 -3.67
N PRO A 90 -3.65 2.55 -3.31
CA PRO A 90 -3.14 2.70 -1.94
C PRO A 90 -4.28 2.93 -0.94
N ALA A 91 -4.16 2.32 0.24
CA ALA A 91 -5.21 2.36 1.28
C ALA A 91 -5.26 3.71 2.04
N PHE A 92 -5.26 4.84 1.33
CA PHE A 92 -5.47 6.14 1.94
C PHE A 92 -6.86 6.23 2.58
N GLY A 93 -6.95 6.85 3.74
CA GLY A 93 -8.19 6.89 4.52
C GLY A 93 -8.48 5.55 5.22
N LEU A 94 -7.45 4.78 5.57
CA LEU A 94 -7.55 3.46 6.18
C LEU A 94 -8.48 3.42 7.39
N ALA A 95 -8.32 4.38 8.32
CA ALA A 95 -9.10 4.42 9.56
C ALA A 95 -10.60 4.58 9.28
N GLU A 96 -10.95 5.53 8.42
CA GLU A 96 -12.35 5.80 8.04
C GLU A 96 -12.95 4.60 7.33
N ASN A 97 -12.18 3.97 6.44
CA ASN A 97 -12.63 2.82 5.67
C ASN A 97 -12.88 1.61 6.57
N PHE A 98 -11.93 1.26 7.45
CA PHE A 98 -12.12 0.16 8.40
C PHE A 98 -13.26 0.42 9.38
N ARG A 99 -13.43 1.64 9.87
CA ARG A 99 -14.57 2.02 10.71
C ARG A 99 -15.90 1.81 10.00
N SER A 100 -15.97 2.15 8.72
CA SER A 100 -17.17 1.92 7.92
C SER A 100 -17.48 0.43 7.74
N ILE A 101 -16.46 -0.39 7.50
CA ILE A 101 -16.60 -1.85 7.32
C ILE A 101 -17.02 -2.53 8.63
N VAL A 102 -16.37 -2.19 9.73
CA VAL A 102 -16.60 -2.81 11.05
C VAL A 102 -17.92 -2.34 11.68
N GLY A 103 -18.29 -1.09 11.43
CA GLY A 103 -19.48 -0.47 12.00
C GLY A 103 -19.35 -0.13 13.50
N ALA A 104 -20.24 0.73 13.99
CA ALA A 104 -20.13 1.30 15.34
C ALA A 104 -20.13 0.23 16.46
N GLN A 105 -21.02 -0.76 16.35
CA GLN A 105 -21.10 -1.83 17.36
C GLN A 105 -19.84 -2.70 17.38
N GLY A 106 -19.32 -3.07 16.21
CA GLY A 106 -18.11 -3.88 16.10
C GLY A 106 -16.85 -3.14 16.60
N LEU A 107 -16.80 -1.82 16.43
CA LEU A 107 -15.72 -0.99 16.97
C LEU A 107 -15.74 -0.94 18.50
N ILE A 108 -16.92 -0.78 19.11
CA ILE A 108 -17.08 -0.81 20.57
C ILE A 108 -16.65 -2.18 21.14
N GLU A 109 -17.03 -3.26 20.48
CA GLU A 109 -16.63 -4.61 20.87
C GLU A 109 -15.12 -4.79 20.77
N TRP A 110 -14.51 -4.37 19.65
CA TRP A 110 -13.06 -4.47 19.43
C TRP A 110 -12.27 -3.66 20.46
N GLU A 111 -12.68 -2.41 20.72
CA GLU A 111 -12.05 -1.57 21.75
C GLU A 111 -12.12 -2.20 23.14
N ASN A 112 -13.31 -2.72 23.53
CA ASN A 112 -13.52 -3.32 24.85
C ASN A 112 -12.76 -4.65 25.03
N THR A 113 -12.62 -5.46 23.97
CA THR A 113 -11.90 -6.74 24.01
C THR A 113 -10.39 -6.56 23.79
N GLY A 114 -9.98 -5.41 23.24
CA GLY A 114 -8.59 -5.13 22.90
C GLY A 114 -8.11 -5.78 21.61
N SER A 115 -8.85 -6.75 21.06
CA SER A 115 -8.49 -7.44 19.83
C SER A 115 -9.70 -7.96 19.05
N ARG A 116 -9.48 -8.27 17.77
CA ARG A 116 -10.48 -8.80 16.84
C ARG A 116 -9.86 -9.84 15.92
N ALA A 117 -10.51 -10.99 15.80
CA ALA A 117 -10.16 -12.00 14.80
C ALA A 117 -10.48 -11.48 13.39
N TYR A 118 -9.54 -11.69 12.47
CA TYR A 118 -9.64 -11.36 11.06
C TYR A 118 -9.21 -12.56 10.22
N PHE A 119 -10.08 -13.03 9.32
CA PHE A 119 -9.70 -14.12 8.43
C PHE A 119 -8.79 -13.59 7.31
N HIS A 120 -7.52 -14.00 7.35
CA HIS A 120 -6.51 -13.58 6.38
C HIS A 120 -6.50 -14.54 5.19
N HIS A 121 -7.07 -14.10 4.06
CA HIS A 121 -7.24 -14.96 2.88
C HIS A 121 -5.91 -15.46 2.30
N GLY A 122 -4.85 -14.66 2.35
CA GLY A 122 -3.52 -15.05 1.87
C GLY A 122 -2.89 -16.17 2.69
N PHE A 123 -3.18 -16.25 3.99
CA PHE A 123 -2.67 -17.29 4.89
C PHE A 123 -3.66 -18.46 5.06
N GLY A 124 -4.92 -18.26 4.73
CA GLY A 124 -5.96 -19.28 4.88
C GLY A 124 -6.38 -19.59 6.32
N HIS A 125 -6.08 -18.69 7.25
CA HIS A 125 -6.46 -18.81 8.67
C HIS A 125 -6.74 -17.45 9.30
N GLU A 126 -7.33 -17.46 10.50
CA GLU A 126 -7.54 -16.24 11.26
C GLU A 126 -6.24 -15.71 11.85
N VAL A 127 -6.09 -14.39 11.83
CA VAL A 127 -5.08 -13.63 12.54
C VAL A 127 -5.78 -12.68 13.51
N GLU A 128 -5.07 -12.15 14.47
CA GLU A 128 -5.64 -11.26 15.48
C GLU A 128 -5.11 -9.84 15.27
N PHE A 129 -6.03 -8.88 15.11
CA PHE A 129 -5.71 -7.47 15.09
C PHE A 129 -6.00 -6.87 16.46
N GLY A 130 -4.98 -6.30 17.10
CA GLY A 130 -5.13 -5.50 18.30
C GLY A 130 -5.90 -4.19 18.02
N TRP A 131 -6.43 -3.55 19.05
CA TRP A 131 -7.07 -2.24 18.91
C TRP A 131 -6.11 -1.16 18.38
N ASP A 132 -4.81 -1.36 18.58
CA ASP A 132 -3.73 -0.55 18.02
C ASP A 132 -3.71 -0.50 16.48
N PHE A 133 -4.32 -1.47 15.79
CA PHE A 133 -4.53 -1.42 14.35
C PHE A 133 -5.33 -0.15 13.95
N ILE A 134 -6.42 0.14 14.68
CA ILE A 134 -7.26 1.33 14.42
C ILE A 134 -6.57 2.60 14.89
N THR A 135 -5.96 2.60 16.07
CA THR A 135 -5.29 3.81 16.60
C THR A 135 -4.08 4.20 15.75
N SER A 136 -3.32 3.24 15.27
CA SER A 136 -2.23 3.47 14.30
C SER A 136 -2.76 4.01 12.97
N ALA A 137 -3.88 3.48 12.48
CA ALA A 137 -4.52 3.96 11.26
C ALA A 137 -5.01 5.41 11.38
N ASP A 138 -5.53 5.83 12.55
CA ASP A 138 -5.95 7.21 12.80
C ASP A 138 -4.83 8.22 12.56
N GLU A 139 -3.63 7.86 12.97
CA GLU A 139 -2.45 8.73 12.84
C GLU A 139 -1.84 8.70 11.44
N MET A 140 -1.96 7.58 10.71
CA MET A 140 -1.15 7.31 9.54
C MET A 140 -1.95 7.11 8.24
N SER A 141 -3.27 7.36 8.23
CA SER A 141 -4.12 7.19 7.04
C SER A 141 -3.86 8.20 5.92
N TRP A 142 -3.32 9.36 6.24
CA TRP A 142 -3.16 10.49 5.31
C TRP A 142 -1.73 11.05 5.33
N PRO A 143 -0.70 10.28 4.90
CA PRO A 143 0.67 10.76 4.88
C PRO A 143 0.89 11.85 3.83
N THR A 144 1.82 12.75 4.11
CA THR A 144 2.32 13.70 3.13
C THR A 144 3.36 13.02 2.24
N LEU A 145 3.16 13.08 0.92
CA LEU A 145 4.11 12.53 -0.05
C LEU A 145 5.15 13.61 -0.43
N HIS A 146 6.42 13.29 -0.24
CA HIS A 146 7.55 14.19 -0.51
C HIS A 146 8.32 13.82 -1.79
N HIS A 147 7.92 12.74 -2.45
CA HIS A 147 8.59 12.19 -3.62
C HIS A 147 7.65 12.13 -4.82
N ARG A 148 8.20 12.13 -6.03
CA ARG A 148 7.42 11.89 -7.24
C ARG A 148 6.70 10.57 -7.12
N THR A 149 5.39 10.59 -7.31
CA THR A 149 4.50 9.45 -7.11
C THR A 149 3.54 9.30 -8.28
N ILE A 150 3.44 8.11 -8.81
CA ILE A 150 2.35 7.71 -9.69
C ILE A 150 1.41 6.80 -8.92
N ILE A 151 0.14 7.16 -8.86
CA ILE A 151 -0.92 6.29 -8.34
C ILE A 151 -1.64 5.64 -9.53
N LEU A 152 -1.80 4.33 -9.49
CA LEU A 152 -2.68 3.57 -10.38
C LEU A 152 -3.86 3.06 -9.57
N HIS A 153 -5.09 3.47 -9.93
CA HIS A 153 -6.29 3.12 -9.15
C HIS A 153 -7.47 2.76 -10.05
N GLY A 154 -8.19 1.70 -9.67
CA GLY A 154 -9.39 1.24 -10.36
C GLY A 154 -10.61 2.09 -9.99
N ARG A 155 -11.40 2.52 -11.00
CA ARG A 155 -12.63 3.29 -10.78
C ARG A 155 -13.73 2.49 -10.12
N GLN A 156 -13.66 1.16 -10.21
CA GLN A 156 -14.63 0.22 -9.65
C GLN A 156 -14.13 -0.42 -8.35
N ASP A 157 -13.16 0.24 -7.67
CA ASP A 157 -12.61 -0.23 -6.41
C ASP A 157 -13.67 -0.12 -5.30
N ASP A 158 -14.14 -1.27 -4.84
CA ASP A 158 -15.16 -1.44 -3.80
C ASP A 158 -14.57 -1.63 -2.39
N ILE A 159 -13.24 -1.67 -2.28
CA ILE A 159 -12.50 -1.84 -1.02
C ILE A 159 -11.90 -0.51 -0.56
N VAL A 160 -11.17 0.16 -1.44
CA VAL A 160 -10.59 1.49 -1.18
C VAL A 160 -11.18 2.48 -2.17
N PRO A 161 -12.03 3.41 -1.74
CA PRO A 161 -12.65 4.39 -2.65
C PRO A 161 -11.59 5.20 -3.40
N ILE A 162 -11.73 5.27 -4.75
CA ILE A 162 -10.80 6.02 -5.61
C ILE A 162 -10.69 7.51 -5.23
N GLU A 163 -11.73 8.04 -4.59
CA GLU A 163 -11.79 9.41 -4.09
C GLU A 163 -10.64 9.73 -3.15
N SER A 164 -10.14 8.74 -2.40
CA SER A 164 -8.95 8.89 -1.54
C SER A 164 -7.70 9.24 -2.37
N SER A 165 -7.49 8.56 -3.49
CA SER A 165 -6.37 8.83 -4.41
C SER A 165 -6.55 10.13 -5.19
N ARG A 166 -7.79 10.49 -5.59
CA ARG A 166 -8.10 11.77 -6.20
C ARG A 166 -7.75 12.92 -5.26
N LYS A 167 -8.20 12.85 -4.00
CA LYS A 167 -7.89 13.84 -2.95
C LYS A 167 -6.38 14.06 -2.80
N VAL A 168 -5.59 12.98 -2.75
CA VAL A 168 -4.13 13.07 -2.61
C VAL A 168 -3.49 13.69 -3.85
N SER A 169 -3.90 13.28 -5.05
CA SER A 169 -3.33 13.81 -6.31
C SER A 169 -3.70 15.26 -6.57
N GLU A 170 -4.90 15.70 -6.18
CA GLU A 170 -5.34 17.10 -6.32
C GLU A 170 -4.63 18.04 -5.34
N SER A 171 -4.20 17.53 -4.19
CA SER A 171 -3.55 18.33 -3.15
C SER A 171 -2.02 18.35 -3.23
N ASN A 172 -1.39 17.61 -4.16
CA ASN A 172 0.06 17.47 -4.22
C ASN A 172 0.57 17.36 -5.67
N GLU A 173 1.30 18.36 -6.12
CA GLU A 173 1.87 18.45 -7.49
C GLU A 173 2.88 17.34 -7.83
N LEU A 174 3.47 16.70 -6.82
CA LEU A 174 4.37 15.56 -7.01
C LEU A 174 3.62 14.25 -7.33
N VAL A 175 2.30 14.25 -7.20
CA VAL A 175 1.46 13.06 -7.34
C VAL A 175 0.65 13.12 -8.63
N GLN A 176 0.73 12.07 -9.44
CA GLN A 176 -0.12 11.88 -10.62
C GLN A 176 -0.99 10.64 -10.45
N LEU A 177 -2.26 10.76 -10.77
CA LEU A 177 -3.21 9.65 -10.74
C LEU A 177 -3.46 9.12 -12.16
N ILE A 178 -3.38 7.80 -12.32
CA ILE A 178 -3.84 7.05 -13.48
C ILE A 178 -5.06 6.25 -13.04
N GLU A 179 -6.22 6.60 -13.56
CA GLU A 179 -7.46 5.88 -13.32
C GLU A 179 -7.69 4.81 -14.41
N VAL A 180 -8.10 3.61 -14.00
CA VAL A 180 -8.39 2.51 -14.92
C VAL A 180 -9.76 1.91 -14.64
N GLU A 181 -10.35 1.25 -15.65
CA GLU A 181 -11.63 0.54 -15.51
C GLU A 181 -11.39 -0.85 -14.91
N ASP A 182 -11.20 -0.90 -13.57
CA ASP A 182 -10.88 -2.12 -12.83
C ASP A 182 -11.29 -1.94 -11.36
N GLY A 183 -11.30 -3.04 -10.60
CA GLY A 183 -11.52 -3.06 -9.15
C GLY A 183 -10.21 -2.97 -8.37
N HIS A 184 -10.30 -3.24 -7.06
CA HIS A 184 -9.18 -3.11 -6.11
C HIS A 184 -7.92 -3.90 -6.49
N ARG A 185 -8.10 -5.10 -7.04
CA ARG A 185 -6.97 -5.98 -7.36
C ARG A 185 -6.22 -5.58 -8.62
N LEU A 186 -6.76 -4.70 -9.45
CA LEU A 186 -6.19 -4.27 -10.73
C LEU A 186 -5.85 -5.47 -11.64
N ALA A 187 -6.68 -6.53 -11.59
CA ALA A 187 -6.39 -7.80 -12.24
C ALA A 187 -6.32 -7.70 -13.76
N ASP A 188 -7.19 -6.89 -14.34
CA ASP A 188 -7.28 -6.67 -15.79
C ASP A 188 -6.40 -5.49 -16.25
N SER A 189 -5.78 -4.76 -15.30
CA SER A 189 -5.02 -3.54 -15.56
C SER A 189 -3.54 -3.65 -15.21
N LEU A 190 -3.01 -4.85 -14.98
CA LEU A 190 -1.58 -5.05 -14.65
C LEU A 190 -0.64 -4.48 -15.72
N TYR A 191 -1.06 -4.45 -16.99
CA TYR A 191 -0.28 -3.88 -18.09
C TYR A 191 -0.08 -2.34 -17.99
N PHE A 192 -0.81 -1.66 -17.12
CA PHE A 192 -0.55 -0.25 -16.80
C PHE A 192 0.61 -0.06 -15.82
N ILE A 193 1.04 -1.10 -15.10
CA ILE A 193 2.20 -1.02 -14.19
C ILE A 193 3.46 -0.54 -14.93
N PRO A 194 3.90 -1.16 -16.04
CA PRO A 194 5.05 -0.66 -16.79
C PRO A 194 4.83 0.74 -17.37
N VAL A 195 3.60 1.12 -17.69
CA VAL A 195 3.28 2.49 -18.14
C VAL A 195 3.51 3.51 -17.01
N ALA A 196 3.06 3.20 -15.80
CA ALA A 196 3.28 4.04 -14.61
C ALA A 196 4.78 4.16 -14.30
N VAL A 197 5.52 3.05 -14.35
CA VAL A 197 6.97 3.02 -14.15
C VAL A 197 7.70 3.84 -15.23
N GLN A 198 7.36 3.67 -16.49
CA GLN A 198 7.97 4.46 -17.58
C GLN A 198 7.70 5.95 -17.40
N ARG A 199 6.48 6.33 -17.01
CA ARG A 199 6.11 7.72 -16.77
C ARG A 199 6.92 8.36 -15.66
N ILE A 200 7.10 7.66 -14.52
CA ILE A 200 7.87 8.22 -13.39
C ILE A 200 9.37 8.29 -13.66
N LEU A 201 9.90 7.42 -14.52
CA LEU A 201 11.32 7.45 -14.94
C LEU A 201 11.61 8.54 -15.98
N SER A 202 10.61 9.02 -16.72
CA SER A 202 10.76 10.00 -17.81
C SER A 202 10.77 11.46 -17.33
N HIS A 203 10.54 11.69 -16.06
CA HIS A 203 10.48 12.98 -15.38
C HIS A 203 11.48 13.04 -14.22
#